data_0d8efaa1e11c2c1c557eb3e35055f637
#
_entry.id   0d8efaa1e11c2c1c557eb3e35055f637
#
_cell.length_a   1.000
_cell.length_b   1.000
_cell.length_c   1.000
_cell.angle_alpha   90.00
_cell.angle_beta   90.00
_cell.angle_gamma   90.00
#
_symmetry.space_group_name_H-M   'P 1'
#
loop_
_entity.id
_entity.type
_entity.pdbx_description
1 polymer ?
#
loop_
_entity_poly.entity_id
_entity_poly.type
_entity_poly.pdbx_seq_one_letter_code
_entity_poly.pdbx_strand_id
1 'polypeptide(L)'
;MGVSFAVITSAYGRQSQGTVRPHLLDLPVSQYGVDMADHTDDLRLAHILADDADSLTMSRFGARDLTVSTKPDHSEVTDADLAVEDSVRRTLSRMRSRDAVHGEERADTGDGPRRWIIDPIDGTANFLRGVPVWATLIALSVEDQIVASVVSAPALKRRWWAARGSGAWSGKSLASATPIHVSNVRNLADAFLSYSSLHGWVESGRGHGFGELMRSVWRTRAFGDFWSYMMVAEGVVDVACEPELSLHDMAALDAIVTEAGGKFTGLDGKDGPWSGNALASNGFLHD
;
A
#
# COMPACT_ATOMS: atom_id res chain seq x y z
N MET A 1 48.65 10.62 -13.40
CA MET A 1 48.25 9.25 -13.02
C MET A 1 46.81 9.05 -13.47
N GLY A 2 46.64 8.36 -14.59
CA GLY A 2 45.30 8.15 -15.17
C GLY A 2 44.68 6.90 -14.58
N VAL A 3 43.43 7.01 -14.15
CA VAL A 3 42.64 5.88 -13.71
C VAL A 3 41.78 5.44 -14.90
N SER A 4 42.05 4.23 -15.41
CA SER A 4 41.33 3.62 -16.52
C SER A 4 40.06 2.98 -15.99
N PHE A 5 38.89 3.38 -16.52
CA PHE A 5 37.61 2.70 -16.27
C PHE A 5 37.44 1.57 -17.27
N ALA A 6 37.47 0.34 -16.79
CA ALA A 6 37.07 -0.82 -17.59
C ALA A 6 35.54 -0.93 -17.63
N VAL A 7 34.94 -0.82 -18.80
CA VAL A 7 33.53 -1.05 -19.06
C VAL A 7 33.32 -2.56 -19.16
N ILE A 8 32.57 -3.15 -18.22
CA ILE A 8 32.10 -4.53 -18.33
C ILE A 8 30.75 -4.50 -19.04
N THR A 9 30.76 -4.81 -20.32
CA THR A 9 29.55 -5.14 -21.09
C THR A 9 29.26 -6.63 -20.93
N SER A 10 28.24 -6.97 -20.11
CA SER A 10 27.68 -8.32 -20.07
C SER A 10 26.50 -8.42 -21.03
N ALA A 11 26.60 -9.38 -21.96
CA ALA A 11 25.62 -9.63 -23.02
C ALA A 11 24.33 -10.23 -22.45
N TYR A 12 23.20 -9.53 -22.62
CA TYR A 12 21.87 -10.10 -22.48
C TYR A 12 21.46 -10.72 -23.82
N GLY A 13 21.45 -12.05 -23.88
CA GLY A 13 20.86 -12.79 -24.98
C GLY A 13 19.35 -12.60 -25.03
N ARG A 14 18.84 -12.05 -26.13
CA ARG A 14 17.40 -12.01 -26.43
C ARG A 14 16.95 -13.42 -26.82
N GLN A 15 16.14 -14.04 -25.99
CA GLN A 15 15.21 -15.08 -26.42
C GLN A 15 13.84 -14.45 -26.68
N SER A 16 13.43 -14.51 -27.94
CA SER A 16 12.08 -14.18 -28.39
C SER A 16 11.11 -15.26 -27.89
N GLN A 17 10.30 -14.95 -26.90
CA GLN A 17 9.15 -15.78 -26.54
C GLN A 17 7.86 -15.04 -26.91
N GLY A 18 7.01 -15.77 -27.64
CA GLY A 18 5.75 -15.28 -28.14
C GLY A 18 4.80 -14.82 -27.02
N THR A 19 4.11 -13.72 -27.28
CA THR A 19 3.05 -13.19 -26.45
C THR A 19 1.86 -14.13 -26.41
N VAL A 20 1.79 -14.99 -25.40
CA VAL A 20 0.54 -15.65 -25.01
C VAL A 20 -0.21 -14.65 -24.12
N ARG A 21 -1.30 -14.09 -24.61
CA ARG A 21 -2.25 -13.35 -23.80
C ARG A 21 -3.02 -14.36 -22.95
N PRO A 22 -2.96 -14.32 -21.61
CA PRO A 22 -3.85 -15.15 -20.81
C PRO A 22 -5.27 -14.59 -20.92
N HIS A 23 -6.19 -15.42 -21.39
CA HIS A 23 -7.62 -15.20 -21.25
C HIS A 23 -7.95 -15.23 -19.76
N LEU A 24 -8.67 -14.21 -19.27
CA LEU A 24 -9.16 -14.04 -17.88
C LEU A 24 -10.09 -15.17 -17.39
N LEU A 25 -10.22 -16.27 -18.13
CA LEU A 25 -11.19 -17.35 -17.87
C LEU A 25 -10.57 -18.71 -17.49
N ASP A 26 -9.22 -18.83 -17.40
CA ASP A 26 -8.57 -20.13 -17.18
C ASP A 26 -7.72 -20.18 -15.89
N LEU A 27 -8.16 -19.54 -14.80
CA LEU A 27 -7.53 -19.72 -13.49
C LEU A 27 -8.25 -20.85 -12.72
N PRO A 28 -7.50 -21.77 -12.06
CA PRO A 28 -8.11 -22.88 -11.34
C PRO A 28 -8.93 -22.36 -10.15
N VAL A 29 -10.19 -22.82 -10.07
CA VAL A 29 -11.09 -22.57 -8.95
C VAL A 29 -10.45 -23.12 -7.67
N SER A 30 -10.04 -22.25 -6.78
CA SER A 30 -9.51 -22.60 -5.46
C SER A 30 -10.58 -23.27 -4.60
N GLN A 31 -10.19 -24.29 -3.83
CA GLN A 31 -11.04 -25.13 -2.96
C GLN A 31 -11.62 -24.42 -1.71
N TYR A 32 -11.55 -23.10 -1.63
CA TYR A 32 -12.18 -22.32 -0.56
C TYR A 32 -13.37 -21.58 -1.14
N GLY A 33 -14.58 -22.06 -0.80
CA GLY A 33 -15.86 -21.59 -1.33
C GLY A 33 -16.26 -20.17 -0.88
N VAL A 34 -15.45 -19.18 -1.20
CA VAL A 34 -15.80 -17.75 -1.15
C VAL A 34 -16.05 -17.30 -2.57
N ASP A 35 -17.25 -16.79 -2.82
CA ASP A 35 -17.75 -16.40 -4.14
C ASP A 35 -16.89 -15.28 -4.75
N MET A 36 -15.98 -15.64 -5.67
CA MET A 36 -15.04 -14.74 -6.35
C MET A 36 -15.73 -13.65 -7.20
N ALA A 37 -17.03 -13.78 -7.45
CA ALA A 37 -17.78 -12.84 -8.30
C ALA A 37 -18.08 -11.51 -7.60
N ASP A 38 -18.13 -11.48 -6.27
CA ASP A 38 -18.61 -10.32 -5.51
C ASP A 38 -17.55 -9.21 -5.34
N HIS A 39 -16.26 -9.54 -5.33
CA HIS A 39 -15.18 -8.55 -5.08
C HIS A 39 -14.79 -7.72 -6.31
N THR A 40 -15.13 -8.16 -7.50
CA THR A 40 -14.84 -7.42 -8.75
C THR A 40 -15.58 -6.08 -8.80
N ASP A 41 -16.84 -6.05 -8.38
CA ASP A 41 -17.62 -4.81 -8.36
C ASP A 41 -17.20 -3.87 -7.23
N ASP A 42 -16.76 -4.42 -6.10
CA ASP A 42 -16.19 -3.64 -5.02
C ASP A 42 -14.83 -3.03 -5.43
N LEU A 43 -14.00 -3.79 -6.12
CA LEU A 43 -12.74 -3.29 -6.66
C LEU A 43 -12.97 -2.18 -7.71
N ARG A 44 -13.96 -2.33 -8.58
CA ARG A 44 -14.35 -1.27 -9.53
C ARG A 44 -14.80 -0.01 -8.81
N LEU A 45 -15.59 -0.16 -7.74
CA LEU A 45 -16.00 0.98 -6.92
C LEU A 45 -14.79 1.64 -6.26
N ALA A 46 -13.85 0.86 -5.69
CA ALA A 46 -12.62 1.39 -5.12
C ALA A 46 -11.80 2.20 -6.13
N HIS A 47 -11.75 1.77 -7.41
CA HIS A 47 -11.10 2.57 -8.47
C HIS A 47 -11.83 3.87 -8.77
N ILE A 48 -13.16 3.89 -8.76
CA ILE A 48 -13.96 5.13 -8.94
C ILE A 48 -13.67 6.11 -7.78
N LEU A 49 -13.65 5.61 -6.55
CA LEU A 49 -13.32 6.42 -5.37
C LEU A 49 -11.90 6.98 -5.47
N ALA A 50 -10.94 6.17 -5.94
CA ALA A 50 -9.56 6.60 -6.14
C ALA A 50 -9.43 7.64 -7.27
N ASP A 51 -10.21 7.55 -8.36
CA ASP A 51 -10.21 8.55 -9.44
C ASP A 51 -10.71 9.91 -8.94
N ASP A 52 -11.76 9.92 -8.11
CA ASP A 52 -12.29 11.12 -7.48
C ASP A 52 -11.26 11.72 -6.50
N ALA A 53 -10.63 10.87 -5.68
CA ALA A 53 -9.58 11.27 -4.74
C ALA A 53 -8.36 11.86 -5.46
N ASP A 54 -7.88 11.21 -6.54
CA ASP A 54 -6.76 11.70 -7.35
C ASP A 54 -7.05 13.10 -7.92
N SER A 55 -8.27 13.35 -8.38
CA SER A 55 -8.67 14.65 -8.92
C SER A 55 -8.66 15.74 -7.84
N LEU A 56 -9.17 15.43 -6.64
CA LEU A 56 -9.20 16.35 -5.51
C LEU A 56 -7.79 16.64 -4.99
N THR A 57 -7.01 15.61 -4.69
CA THR A 57 -5.66 15.74 -4.13
C THR A 57 -4.71 16.45 -5.09
N MET A 58 -4.71 16.09 -6.39
CA MET A 58 -3.87 16.75 -7.39
C MET A 58 -4.24 18.22 -7.60
N SER A 59 -5.50 18.61 -7.42
CA SER A 59 -5.89 20.02 -7.49
C SER A 59 -5.34 20.85 -6.33
N ARG A 60 -5.02 20.21 -5.19
CA ARG A 60 -4.52 20.85 -3.97
C ARG A 60 -3.03 20.66 -3.75
N PHE A 61 -2.40 19.65 -4.36
CA PHE A 61 -0.97 19.39 -4.24
C PHE A 61 -0.13 20.55 -4.72
N GLY A 62 0.65 21.16 -3.82
CA GLY A 62 1.44 22.35 -4.10
C GLY A 62 0.62 23.65 -4.18
N ALA A 63 -0.66 23.65 -3.82
CA ALA A 63 -1.49 24.85 -3.77
C ALA A 63 -0.99 25.82 -2.69
N ARG A 64 -0.94 27.11 -3.01
CA ARG A 64 -0.44 28.15 -2.10
C ARG A 64 -1.44 28.54 -1.00
N ASP A 65 -2.70 28.21 -1.18
CA ASP A 65 -3.82 28.50 -0.30
C ASP A 65 -4.30 27.26 0.45
N LEU A 66 -3.45 26.22 0.56
CA LEU A 66 -3.74 25.00 1.30
C LEU A 66 -4.00 25.35 2.77
N THR A 67 -5.16 24.96 3.29
CA THR A 67 -5.49 25.13 4.69
C THR A 67 -4.98 23.92 5.48
N VAL A 68 -4.21 24.19 6.52
CA VAL A 68 -3.61 23.16 7.39
C VAL A 68 -4.12 23.33 8.81
N SER A 69 -4.48 22.24 9.45
CA SER A 69 -4.82 22.18 10.87
C SER A 69 -3.98 21.09 11.55
N THR A 70 -3.86 21.19 12.87
CA THR A 70 -3.15 20.19 13.67
C THR A 70 -4.17 19.41 14.48
N LYS A 71 -4.11 18.07 14.42
CA LYS A 71 -4.95 17.16 15.22
C LYS A 71 -4.47 17.12 16.68
N PRO A 72 -5.27 16.58 17.62
CA PRO A 72 -4.88 16.45 19.03
C PRO A 72 -3.61 15.62 19.28
N ASP A 73 -3.29 14.69 18.37
CA ASP A 73 -2.09 13.86 18.37
C ASP A 73 -0.87 14.53 17.73
N HIS A 74 -1.00 15.81 17.35
CA HIS A 74 -0.01 16.65 16.69
C HIS A 74 0.27 16.31 15.22
N SER A 75 -0.45 15.38 14.60
CA SER A 75 -0.40 15.18 13.15
C SER A 75 -1.08 16.33 12.40
N GLU A 76 -0.64 16.56 11.16
CA GLU A 76 -1.24 17.57 10.30
C GLU A 76 -2.41 16.98 9.53
N VAL A 77 -3.41 17.81 9.24
CA VAL A 77 -4.52 17.54 8.33
C VAL A 77 -4.73 18.73 7.42
N THR A 78 -5.02 18.48 6.15
CA THR A 78 -5.29 19.54 5.17
C THR A 78 -6.77 19.57 4.76
N ASP A 79 -7.17 20.64 4.11
CA ASP A 79 -8.49 20.73 3.47
C ASP A 79 -8.66 19.68 2.35
N ALA A 80 -7.56 19.17 1.80
CA ALA A 80 -7.58 18.10 0.81
C ALA A 80 -7.96 16.75 1.45
N ASP A 81 -7.39 16.40 2.61
CA ASP A 81 -7.74 15.18 3.36
C ASP A 81 -9.23 15.14 3.65
N LEU A 82 -9.75 16.24 4.23
CA LEU A 82 -11.17 16.36 4.56
C LEU A 82 -12.07 16.28 3.33
N ALA A 83 -11.69 16.92 2.22
CA ALA A 83 -12.47 16.91 0.99
C ALA A 83 -12.52 15.52 0.34
N VAL A 84 -11.43 14.78 0.36
CA VAL A 84 -11.35 13.42 -0.15
C VAL A 84 -12.24 12.50 0.67
N GLU A 85 -12.08 12.48 1.99
CA GLU A 85 -12.90 11.61 2.85
C GLU A 85 -14.39 11.92 2.72
N ASP A 86 -14.77 13.20 2.73
CA ASP A 86 -16.15 13.63 2.53
C ASP A 86 -16.70 13.21 1.15
N SER A 87 -15.89 13.21 0.10
CA SER A 87 -16.28 12.75 -1.25
C SER A 87 -16.51 11.25 -1.28
N VAL A 88 -15.58 10.47 -0.72
CA VAL A 88 -15.65 9.02 -0.63
C VAL A 88 -16.90 8.61 0.16
N ARG A 89 -17.12 9.20 1.33
CA ARG A 89 -18.30 8.92 2.18
C ARG A 89 -19.61 9.24 1.47
N ARG A 90 -19.70 10.36 0.73
CA ARG A 90 -20.89 10.69 -0.09
C ARG A 90 -21.15 9.64 -1.18
N THR A 91 -20.14 9.16 -1.83
CA THR A 91 -20.27 8.14 -2.88
C THR A 91 -20.67 6.79 -2.28
N LEU A 92 -20.03 6.37 -1.18
CA LEU A 92 -20.38 5.14 -0.46
C LEU A 92 -21.80 5.19 0.09
N SER A 93 -22.26 6.29 0.65
CA SER A 93 -23.64 6.42 1.16
C SER A 93 -24.71 6.23 0.08
N ARG A 94 -24.37 6.49 -1.17
CA ARG A 94 -25.28 6.30 -2.33
C ARG A 94 -25.20 4.89 -2.90
N MET A 95 -24.00 4.33 -3.01
CA MET A 95 -23.74 3.08 -3.72
C MET A 95 -23.68 1.86 -2.79
N ARG A 96 -23.35 2.05 -1.54
CA ARG A 96 -23.14 1.02 -0.50
C ARG A 96 -23.72 1.48 0.84
N SER A 97 -24.95 1.94 0.88
CA SER A 97 -25.60 2.57 2.05
C SER A 97 -25.68 1.67 3.30
N ARG A 98 -25.40 0.39 3.20
CA ARG A 98 -25.39 -0.56 4.32
C ARG A 98 -23.99 -0.88 4.83
N ASP A 99 -22.94 -0.44 4.11
CA ASP A 99 -21.58 -0.69 4.50
C ASP A 99 -21.15 0.35 5.55
N ALA A 100 -20.35 -0.08 6.52
CA ALA A 100 -19.70 0.79 7.47
C ALA A 100 -18.52 1.52 6.80
N VAL A 101 -18.14 2.68 7.34
CA VAL A 101 -16.98 3.44 6.88
C VAL A 101 -16.14 3.84 8.08
N HIS A 102 -14.87 3.41 8.07
CA HIS A 102 -13.80 3.85 8.93
C HIS A 102 -12.87 4.77 8.12
N GLY A 103 -12.65 5.96 8.56
CA GLY A 103 -11.74 6.91 7.93
C GLY A 103 -10.81 7.53 8.94
N GLU A 104 -9.76 8.16 8.46
CA GLU A 104 -8.79 8.85 9.30
C GLU A 104 -9.36 10.13 9.92
N GLU A 105 -10.14 10.90 9.14
CA GLU A 105 -10.47 12.29 9.45
C GLU A 105 -11.85 12.49 10.08
N ARG A 106 -12.74 11.52 9.92
CA ARG A 106 -14.13 11.58 10.41
C ARG A 106 -14.44 10.37 11.29
N ALA A 107 -15.35 10.57 12.21
CA ALA A 107 -15.86 9.48 13.04
C ALA A 107 -16.42 8.34 12.18
N ASP A 108 -16.27 7.12 12.66
CA ASP A 108 -16.82 5.92 12.04
C ASP A 108 -18.33 6.03 11.84
N THR A 109 -18.81 5.46 10.76
CA THR A 109 -20.25 5.40 10.46
C THR A 109 -20.65 3.98 10.09
N GLY A 110 -21.83 3.54 10.59
CA GLY A 110 -22.31 2.17 10.40
C GLY A 110 -21.54 1.15 11.26
N ASP A 111 -22.08 -0.07 11.34
CA ASP A 111 -21.59 -1.16 12.17
C ASP A 111 -21.79 -2.54 11.50
N GLY A 112 -21.92 -2.53 10.17
CA GLY A 112 -22.10 -3.75 9.38
C GLY A 112 -20.82 -4.58 9.24
N PRO A 113 -20.95 -5.85 8.78
CA PRO A 113 -19.81 -6.74 8.56
C PRO A 113 -18.91 -6.29 7.41
N ARG A 114 -19.41 -5.44 6.52
CA ARG A 114 -18.68 -4.82 5.43
C ARG A 114 -18.28 -3.41 5.83
N ARG A 115 -16.98 -3.13 5.79
CA ARG A 115 -16.41 -1.85 6.23
C ARG A 115 -15.39 -1.35 5.22
N TRP A 116 -15.63 -0.17 4.68
CA TRP A 116 -14.63 0.57 3.92
C TRP A 116 -13.68 1.26 4.88
N ILE A 117 -12.39 1.11 4.63
CA ILE A 117 -11.29 1.70 5.42
C ILE A 117 -10.55 2.64 4.50
N ILE A 118 -10.38 3.90 4.92
CA ILE A 118 -9.94 4.98 4.04
C ILE A 118 -8.90 5.82 4.76
N ASP A 119 -7.78 6.00 4.10
CA ASP A 119 -6.82 7.05 4.35
C ASP A 119 -6.87 8.01 3.16
N PRO A 120 -7.30 9.25 3.34
CA PRO A 120 -7.38 10.23 2.26
C PRO A 120 -6.04 10.58 1.63
N ILE A 121 -5.02 10.79 2.48
CA ILE A 121 -3.65 11.15 2.05
C ILE A 121 -2.64 10.55 3.03
N ASP A 122 -2.29 9.28 2.83
CA ASP A 122 -1.12 8.70 3.49
C ASP A 122 0.14 9.48 3.09
N GLY A 123 0.90 9.94 4.07
CA GLY A 123 2.03 10.83 3.86
C GLY A 123 1.65 12.32 3.79
N THR A 124 0.73 12.81 4.62
CA THR A 124 0.29 14.22 4.70
C THR A 124 1.45 15.19 4.87
N ALA A 125 2.48 14.83 5.66
CA ALA A 125 3.69 15.65 5.81
C ALA A 125 4.45 15.84 4.49
N ASN A 126 4.52 14.79 3.65
CA ASN A 126 5.09 14.85 2.30
C ASN A 126 4.23 15.72 1.38
N PHE A 127 2.91 15.54 1.43
CA PHE A 127 1.95 16.34 0.66
C PHE A 127 2.14 17.84 0.95
N LEU A 128 2.20 18.23 2.21
CA LEU A 128 2.42 19.60 2.66
C LEU A 128 3.75 20.20 2.17
N ARG A 129 4.79 19.39 2.09
CA ARG A 129 6.13 19.81 1.68
C ARG A 129 6.34 19.76 0.17
N GLY A 130 5.35 19.32 -0.61
CA GLY A 130 5.47 19.17 -2.06
C GLY A 130 6.33 17.97 -2.47
N VAL A 131 6.57 17.02 -1.56
CA VAL A 131 7.23 15.74 -1.86
C VAL A 131 6.18 14.82 -2.51
N PRO A 132 6.44 14.24 -3.70
CA PRO A 132 5.40 13.48 -4.45
C PRO A 132 5.14 12.07 -3.91
N VAL A 133 5.58 11.76 -2.69
CA VAL A 133 5.41 10.46 -2.03
C VAL A 133 4.25 10.56 -1.04
N TRP A 134 3.05 10.37 -1.54
CA TRP A 134 1.78 10.32 -0.82
C TRP A 134 0.75 9.56 -1.66
N ALA A 135 -0.26 8.99 -1.03
CA ALA A 135 -1.29 8.20 -1.70
C ALA A 135 -2.63 8.26 -0.98
N THR A 136 -3.72 8.01 -1.71
CA THR A 136 -5.01 7.65 -1.12
C THR A 136 -5.08 6.14 -0.98
N LEU A 137 -5.39 5.65 0.22
CA LEU A 137 -5.54 4.24 0.54
C LEU A 137 -7.01 3.91 0.73
N ILE A 138 -7.51 2.90 0.00
CA ILE A 138 -8.90 2.45 0.07
C ILE A 138 -8.91 0.94 0.22
N ALA A 139 -9.52 0.43 1.27
CA ALA A 139 -9.72 -1.00 1.47
C ALA A 139 -11.17 -1.31 1.82
N LEU A 140 -11.63 -2.51 1.47
CA LEU A 140 -12.87 -3.09 1.95
C LEU A 140 -12.55 -4.30 2.81
N SER A 141 -13.00 -4.28 4.05
CA SER A 141 -13.02 -5.43 4.95
C SER A 141 -14.41 -6.07 4.97
N VAL A 142 -14.44 -7.40 4.98
CA VAL A 142 -15.65 -8.21 5.22
C VAL A 142 -15.31 -9.19 6.34
N GLU A 143 -16.02 -9.12 7.47
CA GLU A 143 -15.78 -9.98 8.65
C GLU A 143 -14.29 -9.99 9.07
N ASP A 144 -13.69 -8.79 9.18
CA ASP A 144 -12.28 -8.57 9.53
C ASP A 144 -11.25 -9.18 8.56
N GLN A 145 -11.65 -9.46 7.32
CA GLN A 145 -10.76 -9.85 6.24
C GLN A 145 -10.72 -8.78 5.16
N ILE A 146 -9.55 -8.30 4.79
CA ILE A 146 -9.44 -7.36 3.68
C ILE A 146 -9.67 -8.12 2.36
N VAL A 147 -10.67 -7.70 1.60
CA VAL A 147 -11.12 -8.41 0.39
C VAL A 147 -10.87 -7.67 -0.91
N ALA A 148 -10.74 -6.35 -0.85
CA ALA A 148 -10.38 -5.52 -1.99
C ALA A 148 -9.63 -4.28 -1.51
N SER A 149 -8.66 -3.81 -2.28
CA SER A 149 -7.90 -2.61 -1.95
C SER A 149 -7.36 -1.90 -3.18
N VAL A 150 -7.20 -0.59 -3.05
CA VAL A 150 -6.54 0.31 -4.01
C VAL A 150 -5.63 1.26 -3.24
N VAL A 151 -4.41 1.41 -3.73
CA VAL A 151 -3.44 2.46 -3.33
C VAL A 151 -3.20 3.33 -4.55
N SER A 152 -3.56 4.61 -4.50
CA SER A 152 -3.40 5.54 -5.61
C SER A 152 -2.46 6.68 -5.26
N ALA A 153 -1.32 6.75 -5.96
CA ALA A 153 -0.30 7.78 -5.81
C ALA A 153 -0.19 8.62 -7.10
N PRO A 154 -1.11 9.58 -7.32
CA PRO A 154 -1.23 10.28 -8.59
C PRO A 154 -0.02 11.17 -8.90
N ALA A 155 0.65 11.72 -7.90
CA ALA A 155 1.88 12.50 -8.08
C ALA A 155 3.04 11.64 -8.61
N LEU A 156 3.10 10.36 -8.26
CA LEU A 156 4.01 9.36 -8.82
C LEU A 156 3.48 8.75 -10.14
N LYS A 157 2.22 9.04 -10.51
CA LYS A 157 1.52 8.44 -11.67
C LYS A 157 1.43 6.92 -11.56
N ARG A 158 1.21 6.41 -10.36
CA ARG A 158 1.15 4.99 -10.03
C ARG A 158 -0.10 4.66 -9.25
N ARG A 159 -0.61 3.45 -9.47
CA ARG A 159 -1.69 2.86 -8.71
C ARG A 159 -1.46 1.37 -8.57
N TRP A 160 -1.77 0.82 -7.41
CA TRP A 160 -1.72 -0.61 -7.09
C TRP A 160 -3.07 -1.04 -6.56
N TRP A 161 -3.41 -2.30 -6.77
CA TRP A 161 -4.66 -2.85 -6.28
C TRP A 161 -4.59 -4.36 -6.15
N ALA A 162 -5.47 -4.90 -5.32
CA ALA A 162 -5.69 -6.32 -5.17
C ALA A 162 -7.16 -6.61 -4.84
N ALA A 163 -7.60 -7.79 -5.22
CA ALA A 163 -8.80 -8.40 -4.67
C ALA A 163 -8.45 -9.83 -4.26
N ARG A 164 -9.05 -10.28 -3.18
CA ARG A 164 -8.75 -11.58 -2.57
C ARG A 164 -8.85 -12.72 -3.59
N GLY A 165 -7.76 -13.48 -3.73
CA GLY A 165 -7.63 -14.58 -4.68
C GLY A 165 -7.45 -14.17 -6.13
N SER A 166 -7.31 -12.86 -6.42
CA SER A 166 -7.14 -12.35 -7.80
C SER A 166 -5.71 -11.88 -8.10
N GLY A 167 -4.81 -11.99 -7.12
CA GLY A 167 -3.45 -11.46 -7.19
C GLY A 167 -3.38 -9.95 -7.07
N ALA A 168 -2.16 -9.43 -7.02
CA ALA A 168 -1.87 -8.00 -6.95
C ALA A 168 -1.44 -7.46 -8.31
N TRP A 169 -1.80 -6.22 -8.57
CA TRP A 169 -1.64 -5.56 -9.86
C TRP A 169 -1.16 -4.12 -9.70
N SER A 170 -0.45 -3.61 -10.69
CA SER A 170 -0.16 -2.19 -10.81
C SER A 170 -0.45 -1.67 -12.22
N GLY A 171 -0.76 -0.38 -12.35
CA GLY A 171 -1.06 0.23 -13.64
C GLY A 171 -1.80 1.56 -13.49
N LYS A 172 -2.25 2.12 -14.62
CA LYS A 172 -3.05 3.34 -14.63
C LYS A 172 -4.54 3.07 -14.45
N SER A 173 -4.98 1.88 -14.81
CA SER A 173 -6.38 1.47 -14.76
C SER A 173 -6.48 -0.06 -14.85
N LEU A 174 -7.64 -0.63 -14.55
CA LEU A 174 -7.92 -2.05 -14.72
C LEU A 174 -7.61 -2.57 -16.12
N ALA A 175 -7.77 -1.73 -17.16
CA ALA A 175 -7.50 -2.11 -18.56
C ALA A 175 -5.99 -2.14 -18.90
N SER A 176 -5.15 -1.51 -18.09
CA SER A 176 -3.69 -1.43 -18.28
C SER A 176 -2.92 -2.07 -17.11
N ALA A 177 -3.51 -3.10 -16.52
CA ALA A 177 -2.97 -3.82 -15.36
C ALA A 177 -1.74 -4.67 -15.74
N THR A 178 -0.73 -4.62 -14.86
CA THR A 178 0.42 -5.51 -14.88
C THR A 178 0.47 -6.27 -13.55
N PRO A 179 0.54 -7.62 -13.55
CA PRO A 179 0.67 -8.36 -12.31
C PRO A 179 2.00 -8.03 -11.63
N ILE A 180 1.97 -7.98 -10.31
CA ILE A 180 3.16 -7.75 -9.48
C ILE A 180 3.35 -8.90 -8.51
N HIS A 181 4.59 -9.15 -8.14
CA HIS A 181 4.98 -10.23 -7.23
C HIS A 181 6.15 -9.78 -6.36
N VAL A 182 6.18 -10.28 -5.15
CA VAL A 182 7.30 -10.10 -4.23
C VAL A 182 8.59 -10.72 -4.76
N SER A 183 9.73 -10.35 -4.19
CA SER A 183 11.06 -10.86 -4.56
C SER A 183 11.26 -12.33 -4.14
N ASN A 184 12.33 -12.94 -4.67
CA ASN A 184 12.76 -14.28 -4.30
C ASN A 184 14.02 -14.29 -3.40
N VAL A 185 14.36 -13.17 -2.75
CA VAL A 185 15.50 -13.09 -1.84
C VAL A 185 15.22 -13.95 -0.59
N ARG A 186 16.19 -14.82 -0.22
CA ARG A 186 16.03 -15.80 0.84
C ARG A 186 17.02 -15.62 2.00
N ASN A 187 18.00 -14.76 1.82
CA ASN A 187 19.01 -14.51 2.84
C ASN A 187 18.90 -13.06 3.30
N LEU A 188 18.77 -12.84 4.60
CA LEU A 188 18.65 -11.51 5.18
C LEU A 188 19.85 -10.61 4.82
N ALA A 189 21.06 -11.18 4.72
CA ALA A 189 22.25 -10.43 4.33
C ALA A 189 22.21 -9.89 2.88
N ASP A 190 21.29 -10.37 2.04
CA ASP A 190 21.07 -9.90 0.68
C ASP A 190 19.83 -8.99 0.56
N ALA A 191 19.09 -8.83 1.66
CA ALA A 191 17.81 -8.14 1.68
C ALA A 191 17.94 -6.62 1.62
N PHE A 192 16.95 -5.99 0.99
CA PHE A 192 16.73 -4.55 1.00
C PHE A 192 15.57 -4.22 1.95
N LEU A 193 15.83 -3.45 2.99
CA LEU A 193 14.87 -3.01 4.00
C LEU A 193 14.43 -1.56 3.73
N SER A 194 13.12 -1.30 3.77
CA SER A 194 12.55 0.04 3.79
C SER A 194 11.76 0.33 5.07
N TYR A 195 11.67 1.59 5.45
CA TYR A 195 10.95 2.09 6.62
C TYR A 195 10.64 3.58 6.43
N SER A 196 9.82 4.21 7.29
CA SER A 196 9.51 5.65 7.19
C SER A 196 10.45 6.47 8.05
N SER A 197 10.44 6.27 9.37
CA SER A 197 11.18 7.11 10.31
C SER A 197 11.96 6.29 11.32
N LEU A 198 13.25 6.60 11.45
CA LEU A 198 14.07 6.06 12.55
C LEU A 198 13.60 6.58 13.92
N HIS A 199 13.02 7.77 13.96
CA HIS A 199 12.57 8.41 15.19
C HIS A 199 11.48 7.58 15.89
N GLY A 200 10.45 7.13 15.18
CA GLY A 200 9.41 6.28 15.73
C GLY A 200 9.93 4.97 16.35
N TRP A 201 10.97 4.37 15.75
CA TRP A 201 11.63 3.18 16.32
C TRP A 201 12.32 3.46 17.65
N VAL A 202 12.91 4.64 17.80
CA VAL A 202 13.57 5.06 19.06
C VAL A 202 12.51 5.35 20.12
N GLU A 203 11.49 6.11 19.79
CA GLU A 203 10.43 6.51 20.72
C GLU A 203 9.60 5.33 21.22
N SER A 204 9.32 4.35 20.35
CA SER A 204 8.63 3.10 20.73
C SER A 204 9.49 2.16 21.60
N GLY A 205 10.74 2.52 21.91
CA GLY A 205 11.67 1.69 22.66
C GLY A 205 12.23 0.49 21.89
N ARG A 206 11.94 0.37 20.60
CA ARG A 206 12.39 -0.74 19.73
C ARG A 206 13.66 -0.44 18.92
N GLY A 207 14.26 0.74 19.11
CA GLY A 207 15.41 1.22 18.32
C GLY A 207 16.63 0.31 18.34
N HIS A 208 16.88 -0.43 19.46
CA HIS A 208 18.01 -1.37 19.54
C HIS A 208 17.82 -2.55 18.57
N GLY A 209 16.69 -3.26 18.64
CA GLY A 209 16.40 -4.40 17.77
C GLY A 209 16.31 -3.99 16.29
N PHE A 210 15.70 -2.84 16.00
CA PHE A 210 15.68 -2.30 14.65
C PHE A 210 17.10 -1.96 14.14
N GLY A 211 17.96 -1.43 15.00
CA GLY A 211 19.37 -1.19 14.68
C GLY A 211 20.15 -2.46 14.35
N GLU A 212 19.80 -3.60 14.97
CA GLU A 212 20.38 -4.91 14.64
C GLU A 212 19.88 -5.41 13.30
N LEU A 213 18.57 -5.29 13.02
CA LEU A 213 17.99 -5.61 11.73
C LEU A 213 18.67 -4.81 10.60
N MET A 214 18.84 -3.49 10.77
CA MET A 214 19.52 -2.64 9.78
C MET A 214 20.97 -3.06 9.50
N ARG A 215 21.66 -3.65 10.49
CA ARG A 215 23.05 -4.14 10.30
C ARG A 215 23.09 -5.51 9.62
N SER A 216 21.99 -6.26 9.70
CA SER A 216 21.89 -7.63 9.17
C SER A 216 21.53 -7.68 7.69
N VAL A 217 20.98 -6.61 7.13
CA VAL A 217 20.55 -6.52 5.73
C VAL A 217 21.62 -5.92 4.83
N TRP A 218 21.55 -6.22 3.54
CA TRP A 218 22.43 -5.63 2.53
C TRP A 218 22.32 -4.10 2.46
N ARG A 219 21.08 -3.58 2.50
CA ARG A 219 20.82 -2.16 2.29
C ARG A 219 19.55 -1.70 3.03
N THR A 220 19.57 -0.43 3.46
CA THR A 220 18.40 0.24 4.01
C THR A 220 18.11 1.54 3.30
N ARG A 221 16.82 1.91 3.18
CA ARG A 221 16.35 3.23 2.73
C ARG A 221 15.05 3.56 3.46
N ALA A 222 14.92 4.82 3.84
CA ALA A 222 13.69 5.39 4.33
C ALA A 222 12.91 5.98 3.14
N PHE A 223 12.21 5.14 2.39
CA PHE A 223 11.34 5.61 1.31
C PHE A 223 10.02 6.15 1.85
N GLY A 224 9.55 5.55 2.92
CA GLY A 224 8.44 6.02 3.71
C GLY A 224 7.07 5.58 3.25
N ASP A 225 6.18 5.63 4.21
CA ASP A 225 4.74 5.55 4.10
C ASP A 225 4.31 4.33 3.24
N PHE A 226 3.18 4.39 2.56
CA PHE A 226 2.65 3.36 1.66
C PHE A 226 3.69 2.80 0.68
N TRP A 227 4.63 3.65 0.22
CA TRP A 227 5.51 3.27 -0.89
C TRP A 227 6.49 2.16 -0.52
N SER A 228 6.94 2.10 0.74
CA SER A 228 7.76 1.00 1.25
C SER A 228 7.09 -0.36 1.02
N TYR A 229 5.81 -0.46 1.31
CA TYR A 229 5.01 -1.67 1.18
C TYR A 229 4.68 -2.01 -0.28
N MET A 230 4.37 -1.00 -1.09
CA MET A 230 4.16 -1.21 -2.54
C MET A 230 5.41 -1.70 -3.23
N MET A 231 6.60 -1.27 -2.80
CA MET A 231 7.87 -1.80 -3.30
C MET A 231 8.13 -3.23 -2.84
N VAL A 232 7.65 -3.65 -1.67
CA VAL A 232 7.68 -5.08 -1.28
C VAL A 232 6.79 -5.88 -2.22
N ALA A 233 5.56 -5.43 -2.47
CA ALA A 233 4.64 -6.10 -3.38
C ALA A 233 5.17 -6.20 -4.83
N GLU A 234 6.01 -5.27 -5.26
CA GLU A 234 6.67 -5.26 -6.58
C GLU A 234 8.00 -6.05 -6.60
N GLY A 235 8.45 -6.56 -5.46
CA GLY A 235 9.74 -7.27 -5.36
C GLY A 235 10.97 -6.38 -5.52
N VAL A 236 10.84 -5.06 -5.34
CA VAL A 236 11.93 -4.07 -5.41
C VAL A 236 12.63 -3.93 -4.06
N VAL A 237 11.86 -4.06 -2.98
CA VAL A 237 12.29 -4.12 -1.59
C VAL A 237 11.84 -5.46 -1.02
N ASP A 238 12.58 -6.02 -0.08
CA ASP A 238 12.30 -7.35 0.45
C ASP A 238 11.56 -7.33 1.79
N VAL A 239 11.77 -6.27 2.57
CA VAL A 239 11.18 -6.07 3.89
C VAL A 239 10.79 -4.61 4.08
N ALA A 240 9.60 -4.34 4.60
CA ALA A 240 9.16 -3.05 5.08
C ALA A 240 8.57 -3.20 6.49
N CYS A 241 8.86 -2.28 7.40
CA CYS A 241 8.30 -2.34 8.75
C CYS A 241 8.20 -0.96 9.41
N GLU A 242 7.18 -0.83 10.28
CA GLU A 242 6.89 0.38 11.04
C GLU A 242 6.50 0.01 12.47
N PRO A 243 6.98 0.76 13.48
CA PRO A 243 6.72 0.47 14.89
C PRO A 243 5.31 0.88 15.34
N GLU A 244 4.66 1.79 14.61
CA GLU A 244 3.36 2.35 14.93
C GLU A 244 2.65 2.80 13.66
N LEU A 245 1.43 2.31 13.44
CA LEU A 245 0.56 2.63 12.31
C LEU A 245 -0.90 2.46 12.74
N SER A 246 -1.79 3.21 12.12
CA SER A 246 -3.24 3.06 12.26
C SER A 246 -3.80 2.04 11.27
N LEU A 247 -5.06 1.63 11.48
CA LEU A 247 -5.72 0.67 10.59
C LEU A 247 -5.86 1.21 9.15
N HIS A 248 -6.13 2.50 8.99
CA HIS A 248 -6.28 3.13 7.69
C HIS A 248 -4.97 3.15 6.89
N ASP A 249 -3.81 3.25 7.56
CA ASP A 249 -2.49 3.16 6.93
C ASP A 249 -2.20 1.76 6.38
N MET A 250 -2.70 0.71 7.05
CA MET A 250 -2.28 -0.67 6.82
C MET A 250 -3.23 -1.50 5.96
N ALA A 251 -4.54 -1.25 6.04
CA ALA A 251 -5.54 -2.15 5.48
C ALA A 251 -5.39 -2.36 3.97
N ALA A 252 -5.12 -1.30 3.20
CA ALA A 252 -4.93 -1.44 1.76
C ALA A 252 -3.58 -2.10 1.42
N LEU A 253 -2.56 -1.85 2.23
CA LEU A 253 -1.22 -2.38 2.03
C LEU A 253 -1.16 -3.89 2.26
N ASP A 254 -1.83 -4.37 3.32
CA ASP A 254 -1.93 -5.80 3.66
C ASP A 254 -2.41 -6.63 2.48
N ALA A 255 -3.57 -6.28 1.91
CA ALA A 255 -4.14 -7.04 0.81
C ALA A 255 -3.23 -7.07 -0.43
N ILE A 256 -2.59 -5.94 -0.78
CA ILE A 256 -1.73 -5.87 -1.96
C ILE A 256 -0.45 -6.68 -1.75
N VAL A 257 0.19 -6.60 -0.58
CA VAL A 257 1.39 -7.38 -0.26
C VAL A 257 1.07 -8.89 -0.23
N THR A 258 -0.03 -9.27 0.40
CA THR A 258 -0.45 -10.67 0.54
C THR A 258 -0.80 -11.28 -0.82
N GLU A 259 -1.57 -10.57 -1.64
CA GLU A 259 -1.95 -11.02 -3.00
C GLU A 259 -0.78 -11.00 -3.99
N ALA A 260 0.29 -10.23 -3.69
CA ALA A 260 1.56 -10.32 -4.42
C ALA A 260 2.42 -11.55 -4.03
N GLY A 261 1.96 -12.35 -3.06
CA GLY A 261 2.65 -13.54 -2.55
C GLY A 261 3.60 -13.25 -1.39
N GLY A 262 3.52 -12.07 -0.79
CA GLY A 262 4.22 -11.67 0.43
C GLY A 262 3.48 -12.08 1.70
N LYS A 263 4.01 -11.63 2.83
CA LYS A 263 3.39 -11.79 4.14
C LYS A 263 3.32 -10.42 4.84
N PHE A 264 2.18 -10.16 5.50
CA PHE A 264 1.92 -8.94 6.24
C PHE A 264 1.42 -9.29 7.64
N THR A 265 2.12 -8.82 8.67
CA THR A 265 1.74 -9.06 10.07
C THR A 265 2.00 -7.82 10.91
N GLY A 266 1.50 -7.83 12.14
CA GLY A 266 2.08 -6.98 13.18
C GLY A 266 3.46 -7.47 13.61
N LEU A 267 4.17 -6.64 14.38
CA LEU A 267 5.45 -7.02 15.02
C LEU A 267 5.26 -8.08 16.13
N ASP A 268 4.02 -8.38 16.48
CA ASP A 268 3.62 -9.47 17.37
C ASP A 268 3.38 -10.80 16.63
N GLY A 269 3.57 -10.82 15.32
CA GLY A 269 3.40 -11.96 14.44
C GLY A 269 1.96 -12.28 14.06
N LYS A 270 0.97 -11.46 14.45
CA LYS A 270 -0.41 -11.65 14.05
C LYS A 270 -0.62 -11.22 12.60
N ASP A 271 -1.27 -12.07 11.82
CA ASP A 271 -1.59 -11.79 10.43
C ASP A 271 -2.57 -10.58 10.29
N GLY A 272 -2.37 -9.80 9.24
CA GLY A 272 -3.21 -8.69 8.86
C GLY A 272 -2.89 -7.35 9.56
N PRO A 273 -3.73 -6.31 9.34
CA PRO A 273 -3.45 -4.93 9.68
C PRO A 273 -3.96 -4.52 11.08
N TRP A 274 -4.05 -5.45 12.04
CA TRP A 274 -4.81 -5.26 13.28
C TRP A 274 -3.97 -4.92 14.51
N SER A 275 -2.63 -4.90 14.40
CA SER A 275 -1.73 -4.83 15.57
C SER A 275 -1.22 -3.41 15.88
N GLY A 276 -1.61 -2.38 15.13
CA GLY A 276 -1.13 -1.01 15.34
C GLY A 276 0.34 -0.80 14.96
N ASN A 277 0.92 -1.73 14.22
CA ASN A 277 2.27 -1.72 13.67
C ASN A 277 2.36 -2.76 12.55
N ALA A 278 3.39 -2.71 11.73
CA ALA A 278 3.48 -3.59 10.56
C ALA A 278 4.88 -4.14 10.31
N LEU A 279 4.89 -5.38 9.82
CA LEU A 279 6.00 -6.04 9.15
C LEU A 279 5.48 -6.68 7.86
N ALA A 280 5.96 -6.19 6.72
CA ALA A 280 5.71 -6.80 5.43
C ALA A 280 7.00 -7.37 4.85
N SER A 281 6.93 -8.52 4.21
CA SER A 281 8.09 -9.12 3.55
C SER A 281 7.69 -9.94 2.32
N ASN A 282 8.69 -10.43 1.61
CA ASN A 282 8.53 -11.38 0.52
C ASN A 282 8.13 -12.80 0.96
N GLY A 283 7.79 -13.00 2.24
CA GLY A 283 7.43 -14.29 2.82
C GLY A 283 8.60 -15.18 3.20
N PHE A 284 9.71 -15.16 2.49
CA PHE A 284 10.90 -15.95 2.82
C PHE A 284 11.72 -15.38 3.97
N LEU A 285 11.57 -14.09 4.25
CA LEU A 285 12.33 -13.35 5.25
C LEU A 285 11.46 -12.92 6.43
N HIS A 286 10.27 -13.50 6.60
CA HIS A 286 9.30 -12.98 7.56
C HIS A 286 9.53 -13.47 8.99
N ASP A 287 10.07 -14.68 9.15
CA ASP A 287 10.26 -15.36 10.45
C ASP A 287 11.64 -15.08 11.04
#